data_adbdead635de1a1b0e0f4c9180dcbd86
#
_entry.id   adbdead635de1a1b0e0f4c9180dcbd86
#
_cell.length_a   1.000
_cell.length_b   1.000
_cell.length_c   1.000
_cell.angle_alpha   90.00
_cell.angle_beta   90.00
_cell.angle_gamma   90.00
#
_symmetry.space_group_name_H-M   'P 1'
#
loop_
_entity.id
_entity.type
_entity.pdbx_description
1 polymer ?
#
loop_
_entity_poly.entity_id
_entity_poly.type
_entity_poly.pdbx_seq_one_letter_code
_entity_poly.pdbx_strand_id
1 'polypeptide(L)'
;KARQSGVKIFSYPEYLYEQSKDKIRIVIGGSHGKTTITAMILHVMKDLGIETDYMVGAQLEGFDVMVKLSHDAKYMVFEGDEYLTSAIDRRPKFHLYQPHIGLISGIAWDHINVFPTFENYKEQFRIFAGMIPDDGTLIYCADDENVTEIADQLRTSKTFAFKPYNLPQFTIKQGISYIHQ
;
A
#
# COMPACT_ATOMS: atom_id res chain seq x y z
N LYS A 1 18.53 -25.61 9.65
CA LYS A 1 20.00 -25.34 9.61
C LYS A 1 20.28 -23.83 9.77
N ALA A 2 19.77 -22.92 8.90
CA ALA A 2 20.07 -21.47 9.01
C ALA A 2 19.67 -20.85 10.36
N ARG A 3 18.50 -21.22 10.93
CA ARG A 3 18.11 -20.77 12.28
C ARG A 3 19.06 -21.25 13.40
N GLN A 4 19.71 -22.37 13.22
CA GLN A 4 20.64 -22.97 14.20
C GLN A 4 22.05 -22.35 14.13
N SER A 5 22.37 -21.63 13.05
CA SER A 5 23.68 -20.97 12.86
C SER A 5 23.75 -19.56 13.43
N GLY A 6 22.69 -19.05 14.09
CA GLY A 6 22.67 -17.70 14.65
C GLY A 6 22.52 -16.57 13.63
N VAL A 7 22.33 -16.89 12.35
CA VAL A 7 22.13 -15.90 11.28
C VAL A 7 20.72 -15.33 11.36
N LYS A 8 20.62 -14.01 11.30
CA LYS A 8 19.32 -13.32 11.22
C LYS A 8 18.66 -13.63 9.88
N ILE A 9 17.44 -14.16 9.92
CA ILE A 9 16.69 -14.55 8.74
C ILE A 9 15.49 -13.63 8.62
N PHE A 10 15.28 -13.08 7.43
CA PHE A 10 14.13 -12.25 7.11
C PHE A 10 13.31 -12.89 5.99
N SER A 11 12.01 -12.72 6.02
CA SER A 11 11.21 -12.79 4.81
C SER A 11 11.50 -11.57 3.93
N TYR A 12 11.10 -11.64 2.66
CA TYR A 12 11.29 -10.52 1.74
C TYR A 12 10.66 -9.20 2.25
N PRO A 13 9.38 -9.16 2.72
CA PRO A 13 8.81 -7.92 3.24
C PRO A 13 9.46 -7.47 4.57
N GLU A 14 9.88 -8.39 5.44
CA GLU A 14 10.62 -8.02 6.65
C GLU A 14 11.96 -7.35 6.33
N TYR A 15 12.67 -7.84 5.31
CA TYR A 15 13.92 -7.23 4.88
C TYR A 15 13.68 -5.82 4.32
N LEU A 16 12.67 -5.64 3.50
CA LEU A 16 12.32 -4.33 2.96
C LEU A 16 11.92 -3.33 4.06
N TYR A 17 11.16 -3.79 5.05
CA TYR A 17 10.86 -2.97 6.23
C TYR A 17 12.14 -2.58 6.98
N GLU A 18 13.02 -3.53 7.26
CA GLU A 18 14.28 -3.27 7.97
C GLU A 18 15.16 -2.24 7.26
N GLN A 19 15.16 -2.24 5.90
CA GLN A 19 15.88 -1.26 5.08
C GLN A 19 15.18 0.11 5.00
N SER A 20 13.94 0.21 5.45
CA SER A 20 13.13 1.42 5.34
C SER A 20 12.56 1.92 6.68
N LYS A 21 12.95 1.32 7.80
CA LYS A 21 12.40 1.68 9.12
C LYS A 21 12.61 3.15 9.51
N ASP A 22 13.71 3.74 9.03
CA ASP A 22 14.05 5.13 9.29
C ASP A 22 13.50 6.10 8.21
N LYS A 23 12.68 5.59 7.27
CA LYS A 23 12.09 6.36 6.17
C LYS A 23 10.59 6.54 6.37
N ILE A 24 10.05 7.57 5.73
CA ILE A 24 8.60 7.74 5.63
C ILE A 24 8.08 6.70 4.63
N ARG A 25 7.33 5.73 5.11
CA ARG A 25 6.77 4.64 4.31
C ARG A 25 5.38 5.00 3.82
N ILE A 26 5.23 4.99 2.50
CA ILE A 26 3.98 5.21 1.77
C ILE A 26 3.58 3.86 1.21
N VAL A 27 2.45 3.32 1.65
CA VAL A 27 2.01 1.97 1.27
C VAL A 27 0.66 2.04 0.58
N ILE A 28 0.60 1.54 -0.64
CA ILE A 28 -0.59 1.54 -1.48
C ILE A 28 -1.28 0.18 -1.39
N GLY A 29 -2.38 0.10 -0.67
CA GLY A 29 -3.24 -1.06 -0.56
C GLY A 29 -4.49 -0.94 -1.45
N GLY A 30 -5.21 -2.05 -1.57
CA GLY A 30 -6.44 -2.14 -2.34
C GLY A 30 -6.44 -3.33 -3.30
N SER A 31 -7.61 -3.82 -3.65
CA SER A 31 -7.74 -4.99 -4.51
C SER A 31 -7.27 -4.73 -5.94
N HIS A 32 -7.47 -3.50 -6.44
CA HIS A 32 -7.14 -3.12 -7.81
C HIS A 32 -6.41 -1.78 -7.87
N GLY A 33 -5.64 -1.55 -8.94
CA GLY A 33 -4.99 -0.28 -9.24
C GLY A 33 -3.70 0.02 -8.45
N LYS A 34 -3.25 -0.85 -7.56
CA LYS A 34 -2.04 -0.65 -6.74
C LYS A 34 -0.82 -0.25 -7.58
N THR A 35 -0.48 -1.06 -8.58
CA THR A 35 0.69 -0.81 -9.47
C THR A 35 0.57 0.52 -10.20
N THR A 36 -0.61 0.84 -10.72
CA THR A 36 -0.86 2.10 -11.44
C THR A 36 -0.69 3.31 -10.51
N ILE A 37 -1.30 3.27 -9.32
CA ILE A 37 -1.20 4.35 -8.34
C ILE A 37 0.26 4.51 -7.88
N THR A 38 0.94 3.40 -7.60
CA THR A 38 2.36 3.41 -7.22
C THR A 38 3.21 4.04 -8.32
N ALA A 39 2.99 3.67 -9.59
CA ALA A 39 3.68 4.24 -10.74
C ALA A 39 3.44 5.75 -10.84
N MET A 40 2.20 6.21 -10.71
CA MET A 40 1.86 7.64 -10.75
C MET A 40 2.59 8.42 -9.65
N ILE A 41 2.61 7.90 -8.41
CA ILE A 41 3.33 8.52 -7.29
C ILE A 41 4.83 8.61 -7.60
N LEU A 42 5.44 7.53 -8.08
CA LEU A 42 6.86 7.48 -8.40
C LEU A 42 7.24 8.45 -9.52
N HIS A 43 6.41 8.56 -10.57
CA HIS A 43 6.62 9.52 -11.64
C HIS A 43 6.57 10.97 -11.13
N VAL A 44 5.57 11.31 -10.32
CA VAL A 44 5.45 12.66 -9.72
C VAL A 44 6.65 12.96 -8.82
N MET A 45 7.07 12.02 -7.97
CA MET A 45 8.23 12.23 -7.10
C MET A 45 9.51 12.42 -7.90
N LYS A 46 9.69 11.65 -8.98
CA LYS A 46 10.83 11.78 -9.91
C LYS A 46 10.83 13.15 -10.60
N ASP A 47 9.70 13.60 -11.12
CA ASP A 47 9.56 14.89 -11.78
C ASP A 47 9.82 16.07 -10.84
N LEU A 48 9.49 15.91 -9.55
CA LEU A 48 9.80 16.90 -8.50
C LEU A 48 11.23 16.81 -7.98
N GLY A 49 12.06 15.89 -8.48
CA GLY A 49 13.42 15.70 -8.00
C GLY A 49 13.52 15.11 -6.59
N ILE A 50 12.47 14.42 -6.12
CA ILE A 50 12.43 13.80 -4.79
C ILE A 50 13.02 12.41 -4.89
N GLU A 51 14.21 12.22 -4.28
CA GLU A 51 14.82 10.90 -4.18
C GLU A 51 13.95 9.96 -3.34
N THR A 52 13.59 8.83 -3.94
CA THR A 52 12.63 7.88 -3.40
C THR A 52 13.09 6.46 -3.61
N ASP A 53 13.05 5.67 -2.55
CA ASP A 53 13.13 4.22 -2.63
C ASP A 53 11.74 3.65 -2.94
N TYR A 54 11.69 2.48 -3.54
CA TYR A 54 10.41 1.88 -3.89
C TYR A 54 10.48 0.36 -4.04
N MET A 55 9.32 -0.26 -3.91
CA MET A 55 9.05 -1.64 -4.32
C MET A 55 7.72 -1.67 -5.07
N VAL A 56 7.76 -2.19 -6.29
CA VAL A 56 6.59 -2.37 -7.18
C VAL A 56 6.50 -3.81 -7.65
N GLY A 57 5.30 -4.26 -7.93
CA GLY A 57 5.01 -5.64 -8.36
C GLY A 57 5.28 -5.92 -9.84
N ALA A 58 5.59 -4.89 -10.64
CA ALA A 58 5.85 -5.01 -12.08
C ALA A 58 6.92 -4.03 -12.53
N GLN A 59 7.56 -4.32 -13.67
CA GLN A 59 8.48 -3.39 -14.32
C GLN A 59 7.70 -2.16 -14.81
N LEU A 60 8.16 -0.98 -14.39
CA LEU A 60 7.58 0.30 -14.81
C LEU A 60 8.43 0.94 -15.90
N GLU A 61 7.78 1.57 -16.87
CA GLU A 61 8.46 2.38 -17.87
C GLU A 61 9.15 3.59 -17.19
N GLY A 62 10.41 3.84 -17.57
CA GLY A 62 11.22 4.90 -16.98
C GLY A 62 11.84 4.58 -15.62
N PHE A 63 11.77 3.32 -15.16
CA PHE A 63 12.42 2.81 -13.95
C PHE A 63 13.22 1.54 -14.28
N ASP A 64 14.48 1.50 -13.87
CA ASP A 64 15.41 0.41 -14.26
C ASP A 64 15.17 -0.88 -13.46
N VAL A 65 14.59 -0.79 -12.27
CA VAL A 65 14.41 -1.90 -11.34
C VAL A 65 13.04 -1.89 -10.70
N MET A 66 12.59 -3.05 -10.22
CA MET A 66 11.34 -3.17 -9.47
C MET A 66 11.52 -2.84 -7.98
N VAL A 67 12.75 -2.90 -7.48
CA VAL A 67 13.10 -2.54 -6.10
C VAL A 67 14.33 -1.67 -6.10
N LYS A 68 14.20 -0.46 -5.58
CA LYS A 68 15.31 0.47 -5.32
C LYS A 68 15.44 0.67 -3.83
N LEU A 69 16.63 0.47 -3.30
CA LEU A 69 17.00 0.75 -1.93
C LEU A 69 18.28 1.58 -1.93
N SER A 70 18.25 2.72 -1.29
CA SER A 70 19.37 3.64 -1.16
C SER A 70 19.56 4.03 0.30
N HIS A 71 20.71 4.64 0.60
CA HIS A 71 20.99 5.12 1.96
C HIS A 71 20.27 6.46 2.24
N ASP A 72 20.17 7.32 1.23
CA ASP A 72 19.85 8.74 1.42
C ASP A 72 18.38 9.11 1.15
N ALA A 73 17.60 8.22 0.51
CA ALA A 73 16.19 8.49 0.25
C ALA A 73 15.40 8.61 1.56
N LYS A 74 14.67 9.71 1.69
CA LYS A 74 13.77 9.97 2.84
C LYS A 74 12.48 9.16 2.77
N TYR A 75 12.05 8.81 1.57
CA TYR A 75 10.77 8.14 1.33
C TYR A 75 10.97 6.73 0.81
N MET A 76 10.08 5.83 1.21
CA MET A 76 9.95 4.49 0.67
C MET A 76 8.50 4.26 0.23
N VAL A 77 8.28 4.02 -1.06
CA VAL A 77 6.96 3.73 -1.64
C VAL A 77 6.83 2.24 -1.87
N PHE A 78 5.79 1.65 -1.29
CA PHE A 78 5.48 0.23 -1.41
C PHE A 78 4.18 0.01 -2.19
N GLU A 79 4.21 -0.85 -3.18
CA GLU A 79 3.01 -1.52 -3.63
C GLU A 79 2.61 -2.56 -2.57
N GLY A 80 1.51 -2.31 -1.87
CA GLY A 80 1.03 -3.11 -0.75
C GLY A 80 0.26 -4.33 -1.23
N ASP A 81 0.87 -5.51 -1.13
CA ASP A 81 0.25 -6.77 -1.47
C ASP A 81 -0.44 -7.37 -0.22
N GLU A 82 -1.72 -7.64 -0.32
CA GLU A 82 -2.54 -8.27 0.71
C GLU A 82 -2.34 -9.79 0.79
N TYR A 83 -1.57 -10.38 -0.12
CA TYR A 83 -1.26 -11.81 -0.06
C TYR A 83 -0.25 -12.13 1.05
N LEU A 84 -0.20 -13.41 1.44
CA LEU A 84 0.62 -13.88 2.56
C LEU A 84 2.11 -13.60 2.35
N THR A 85 2.77 -13.24 3.44
CA THR A 85 4.22 -12.98 3.49
C THR A 85 5.05 -14.21 3.13
N SER A 86 4.71 -15.36 3.71
CA SER A 86 5.37 -16.63 3.45
C SER A 86 4.51 -17.81 3.91
N ALA A 87 4.95 -19.05 3.64
CA ALA A 87 4.28 -20.25 4.10
C ALA A 87 4.23 -20.38 5.64
N ILE A 88 5.17 -19.76 6.34
CA ILE A 88 5.30 -19.81 7.81
C ILE A 88 4.85 -18.52 8.52
N ASP A 89 4.78 -17.41 7.80
CA ASP A 89 4.19 -16.15 8.28
C ASP A 89 2.99 -15.84 7.40
N ARG A 90 1.82 -16.04 7.95
CA ARG A 90 0.54 -15.87 7.24
C ARG A 90 -0.01 -14.45 7.31
N ARG A 91 0.75 -13.49 7.84
CA ARG A 91 0.35 -12.08 7.79
C ARG A 91 0.43 -11.60 6.34
N PRO A 92 -0.51 -10.77 5.89
CA PRO A 92 -0.38 -10.05 4.62
C PRO A 92 0.91 -9.24 4.53
N LYS A 93 1.53 -9.19 3.35
CA LYS A 93 2.80 -8.47 3.16
C LYS A 93 2.69 -7.00 3.54
N PHE A 94 1.59 -6.32 3.20
CA PHE A 94 1.41 -4.90 3.47
C PHE A 94 1.35 -4.56 4.98
N HIS A 95 1.01 -5.51 5.86
CA HIS A 95 1.11 -5.32 7.30
C HIS A 95 2.54 -5.16 7.78
N LEU A 96 3.49 -5.81 7.12
CA LEU A 96 4.90 -5.76 7.52
C LEU A 96 5.55 -4.42 7.19
N TYR A 97 5.00 -3.67 6.26
CA TYR A 97 5.55 -2.38 5.84
C TYR A 97 5.26 -1.22 6.80
N GLN A 98 4.31 -1.36 7.72
CA GLN A 98 3.97 -0.38 8.77
C GLN A 98 3.89 1.06 8.21
N PRO A 99 2.83 1.44 7.52
CA PRO A 99 2.73 2.69 6.79
C PRO A 99 2.73 3.91 7.72
N HIS A 100 3.42 5.00 7.33
CA HIS A 100 3.15 6.34 7.84
C HIS A 100 2.03 7.00 7.02
N ILE A 101 2.02 6.73 5.71
CA ILE A 101 0.96 7.14 4.81
C ILE A 101 0.42 5.86 4.17
N GLY A 102 -0.82 5.51 4.48
CA GLY A 102 -1.55 4.41 3.87
C GLY A 102 -2.53 4.93 2.82
N LEU A 103 -2.62 4.25 1.68
CA LEU A 103 -3.67 4.48 0.70
C LEU A 103 -4.46 3.20 0.50
N ILE A 104 -5.79 3.28 0.48
CA ILE A 104 -6.69 2.18 0.13
C ILE A 104 -7.54 2.60 -1.06
N SER A 105 -7.30 1.95 -2.21
CA SER A 105 -7.97 2.30 -3.47
C SER A 105 -9.36 1.68 -3.64
N GLY A 106 -9.66 0.64 -2.88
CA GLY A 106 -10.93 -0.09 -2.89
C GLY A 106 -10.75 -1.52 -2.39
N ILE A 107 -11.85 -2.15 -1.94
CA ILE A 107 -11.86 -3.52 -1.42
C ILE A 107 -12.87 -4.34 -2.20
N ALA A 108 -12.37 -5.18 -3.11
CA ALA A 108 -13.14 -6.22 -3.79
C ALA A 108 -12.57 -7.59 -3.41
N TRP A 109 -13.43 -8.53 -3.04
CA TRP A 109 -12.99 -9.83 -2.53
C TRP A 109 -12.10 -10.57 -3.52
N ASP A 110 -10.87 -10.78 -3.13
CA ASP A 110 -9.85 -11.52 -3.87
C ASP A 110 -9.14 -12.53 -2.96
N HIS A 111 -8.29 -13.39 -3.53
CA HIS A 111 -7.52 -14.38 -2.79
C HIS A 111 -8.36 -15.30 -1.88
N ILE A 112 -9.48 -15.83 -2.39
CA ILE A 112 -10.44 -16.70 -1.67
C ILE A 112 -9.75 -17.92 -1.04
N ASN A 113 -8.67 -18.41 -1.65
CA ASN A 113 -7.85 -19.51 -1.12
C ASN A 113 -7.12 -19.16 0.19
N VAL A 114 -6.95 -17.87 0.49
CA VAL A 114 -6.28 -17.35 1.70
C VAL A 114 -7.30 -16.76 2.67
N PHE A 115 -8.26 -16.00 2.14
CA PHE A 115 -9.30 -15.30 2.89
C PHE A 115 -10.67 -15.92 2.55
N PRO A 116 -11.10 -16.92 3.31
CA PRO A 116 -12.29 -17.73 2.96
C PRO A 116 -13.62 -16.97 3.07
N THR A 117 -13.63 -15.80 3.72
CA THR A 117 -14.79 -14.91 3.80
C THR A 117 -14.40 -13.48 3.46
N PHE A 118 -15.35 -12.72 2.92
CA PHE A 118 -15.14 -11.31 2.64
C PHE A 118 -14.79 -10.50 3.89
N GLU A 119 -15.43 -10.80 5.01
CA GLU A 119 -15.15 -10.13 6.28
C GLU A 119 -13.70 -10.36 6.75
N ASN A 120 -13.18 -11.58 6.57
CA ASN A 120 -11.78 -11.87 6.90
C ASN A 120 -10.81 -11.07 5.99
N TYR A 121 -11.16 -10.91 4.71
CA TYR A 121 -10.40 -10.11 3.75
C TYR A 121 -10.44 -8.61 4.10
N LYS A 122 -11.64 -8.07 4.34
CA LYS A 122 -11.87 -6.66 4.75
C LYS A 122 -11.13 -6.32 6.05
N GLU A 123 -11.11 -7.25 7.01
CA GLU A 123 -10.39 -7.08 8.26
C GLU A 123 -8.88 -6.84 8.06
N GLN A 124 -8.26 -7.39 7.00
CA GLN A 124 -6.84 -7.15 6.74
C GLN A 124 -6.57 -5.67 6.41
N PHE A 125 -7.50 -5.02 5.71
CA PHE A 125 -7.39 -3.58 5.42
C PHE A 125 -7.65 -2.73 6.66
N ARG A 126 -8.57 -3.15 7.55
CA ARG A 126 -8.79 -2.47 8.83
C ARG A 126 -7.54 -2.53 9.70
N ILE A 127 -6.90 -3.70 9.80
CA ILE A 127 -5.62 -3.87 10.52
C ILE A 127 -4.54 -3.00 9.90
N PHE A 128 -4.39 -3.03 8.57
CA PHE A 128 -3.43 -2.22 7.83
C PHE A 128 -3.58 -0.72 8.13
N ALA A 129 -4.78 -0.19 7.97
CA ALA A 129 -5.05 1.23 8.28
C ALA A 129 -4.84 1.56 9.76
N GLY A 130 -5.17 0.62 10.66
CA GLY A 130 -4.95 0.75 12.11
C GLY A 130 -3.47 0.81 12.52
N MET A 131 -2.54 0.41 11.65
CA MET A 131 -1.09 0.49 11.89
C MET A 131 -0.51 1.89 11.65
N ILE A 132 -1.26 2.77 10.98
CA ILE A 132 -0.83 4.15 10.74
C ILE A 132 -0.64 4.85 12.09
N PRO A 133 0.52 5.50 12.31
CA PRO A 133 0.78 6.25 13.56
C PRO A 133 -0.08 7.51 13.64
N ASP A 134 -0.17 8.10 14.83
CA ASP A 134 -1.05 9.25 15.10
C ASP A 134 -0.70 10.51 14.29
N ASP A 135 0.54 10.67 13.87
CA ASP A 135 1.03 11.73 12.98
C ASP A 135 0.99 11.35 11.49
N GLY A 136 0.44 10.19 11.18
CA GLY A 136 0.33 9.66 9.82
C GLY A 136 -0.91 10.11 9.06
N THR A 137 -1.15 9.46 7.93
CA THR A 137 -2.28 9.78 7.05
C THR A 137 -2.87 8.52 6.41
N LEU A 138 -4.19 8.39 6.44
CA LEU A 138 -4.95 7.45 5.61
C LEU A 138 -5.59 8.21 4.45
N ILE A 139 -5.19 7.87 3.23
CA ILE A 139 -5.82 8.32 1.98
C ILE A 139 -6.74 7.18 1.51
N TYR A 140 -7.99 7.46 1.19
CA TYR A 140 -8.93 6.40 0.88
C TYR A 140 -10.00 6.78 -0.13
N CYS A 141 -10.43 5.81 -0.94
CA CYS A 141 -11.53 5.97 -1.89
C CYS A 141 -12.86 6.04 -1.13
N ALA A 142 -13.51 7.21 -1.16
CA ALA A 142 -14.79 7.43 -0.49
C ALA A 142 -15.99 6.87 -1.28
N ASP A 143 -15.80 6.50 -2.54
CA ASP A 143 -16.84 5.84 -3.34
C ASP A 143 -16.92 4.33 -3.07
N ASP A 144 -15.99 3.76 -2.30
CA ASP A 144 -16.04 2.39 -1.83
C ASP A 144 -16.61 2.35 -0.39
N GLU A 145 -17.79 1.75 -0.24
CA GLU A 145 -18.51 1.68 1.04
C GLU A 145 -17.72 0.89 2.09
N ASN A 146 -16.99 -0.17 1.71
CA ASN A 146 -16.20 -0.97 2.64
C ASN A 146 -15.01 -0.20 3.18
N VAL A 147 -14.36 0.59 2.32
CA VAL A 147 -13.23 1.45 2.71
C VAL A 147 -13.71 2.59 3.61
N THR A 148 -14.85 3.20 3.27
CA THR A 148 -15.48 4.25 4.07
C THR A 148 -15.87 3.75 5.46
N GLU A 149 -16.47 2.57 5.56
CA GLU A 149 -16.79 1.94 6.85
C GLU A 149 -15.55 1.74 7.72
N ILE A 150 -14.45 1.25 7.15
CA ILE A 150 -13.18 1.10 7.87
C ILE A 150 -12.66 2.46 8.37
N ALA A 151 -12.69 3.48 7.51
CA ALA A 151 -12.25 4.83 7.89
C ALA A 151 -13.08 5.41 9.03
N ASP A 152 -14.41 5.24 8.99
CA ASP A 152 -15.32 5.74 10.03
C ASP A 152 -15.14 5.01 11.37
N GLN A 153 -14.94 3.70 11.33
CA GLN A 153 -14.62 2.92 12.54
C GLN A 153 -13.31 3.41 13.18
N LEU A 154 -12.27 3.65 12.36
CA LEU A 154 -10.98 4.11 12.87
C LEU A 154 -11.00 5.55 13.39
N ARG A 155 -11.87 6.43 12.89
CA ARG A 155 -12.05 7.81 13.40
C ARG A 155 -12.45 7.85 14.88
N THR A 156 -13.05 6.80 15.39
CA THR A 156 -13.46 6.72 16.80
C THR A 156 -12.28 6.49 17.76
N SER A 157 -11.13 6.02 17.25
CA SER A 157 -10.00 5.57 18.07
C SER A 157 -8.63 6.06 17.60
N LYS A 158 -8.56 6.71 16.44
CA LYS A 158 -7.31 7.16 15.81
C LYS A 158 -7.33 8.66 15.55
N THR A 159 -6.17 9.29 15.69
CA THR A 159 -5.99 10.75 15.58
C THR A 159 -5.26 11.16 14.30
N PHE A 160 -4.74 10.22 13.51
CA PHE A 160 -4.10 10.51 12.24
C PHE A 160 -5.04 11.17 11.22
N ALA A 161 -4.48 11.80 10.19
CA ALA A 161 -5.26 12.48 9.17
C ALA A 161 -6.03 11.50 8.26
N PHE A 162 -7.31 11.77 8.03
CA PHE A 162 -8.15 11.04 7.09
C PHE A 162 -8.39 11.90 5.84
N LYS A 163 -7.96 11.43 4.68
CA LYS A 163 -8.02 12.13 3.39
C LYS A 163 -8.86 11.32 2.39
N PRO A 164 -10.19 11.54 2.35
CA PRO A 164 -11.03 10.91 1.34
C PRO A 164 -10.73 11.48 -0.05
N TYR A 165 -10.86 10.64 -1.07
CA TYR A 165 -10.97 11.06 -2.46
C TYR A 165 -12.10 10.30 -3.14
N ASN A 166 -12.68 10.92 -4.18
CA ASN A 166 -13.69 10.30 -5.02
C ASN A 166 -13.09 9.94 -6.37
N LEU A 167 -13.63 8.92 -6.99
CA LEU A 167 -13.26 8.57 -8.36
C LEU A 167 -13.73 9.67 -9.31
N PRO A 168 -12.89 10.09 -10.27
CA PRO A 168 -13.29 11.09 -11.23
C PRO A 168 -14.45 10.56 -12.07
N GLN A 169 -15.51 11.37 -12.21
CA GLN A 169 -16.58 11.06 -13.15
C GLN A 169 -16.08 11.36 -14.57
N PHE A 170 -16.22 10.40 -15.46
CA PHE A 170 -15.89 10.57 -16.88
C PHE A 170 -16.96 9.95 -17.77
N THR A 171 -17.17 10.57 -18.91
CA THR A 171 -18.07 10.07 -19.95
C THR A 171 -17.27 9.57 -21.13
N ILE A 172 -17.63 8.39 -21.64
CA ILE A 172 -17.07 7.87 -22.89
C ILE A 172 -17.93 8.36 -24.03
N LYS A 173 -17.37 9.15 -24.94
CA LYS A 173 -18.00 9.60 -26.18
C LYS A 173 -17.13 9.14 -27.35
N GLN A 174 -17.71 8.43 -28.31
CA GLN A 174 -17.01 7.94 -29.50
C GLN A 174 -15.69 7.20 -29.20
N GLY A 175 -15.65 6.42 -28.11
CA GLY A 175 -14.48 5.68 -27.69
C GLY A 175 -13.39 6.52 -26.98
N ILE A 176 -13.62 7.80 -26.71
CA ILE A 176 -12.71 8.67 -25.98
C ILE A 176 -13.31 8.97 -24.61
N SER A 177 -12.49 8.79 -23.55
CA SER A 177 -12.89 9.13 -22.19
C SER A 177 -12.62 10.60 -21.90
N TYR A 178 -13.57 11.26 -21.28
CA TYR A 178 -13.45 12.65 -20.80
C TYR A 178 -13.63 12.69 -19.28
N ILE A 179 -12.74 13.40 -18.59
CA ILE A 179 -12.89 13.70 -17.17
C ILE A 179 -13.75 14.98 -17.08
N HIS A 180 -14.82 14.92 -16.30
CA HIS A 180 -15.59 16.10 -15.95
C HIS A 180 -14.87 16.83 -14.79
N GLN A 181 -14.50 18.07 -15.02
CA GLN A 181 -13.95 18.98 -14.01
C GLN A 181 -15.06 19.56 -13.13
#